data_0cc9e5e8ba05f7884f32b2678c572c2b
#
_entry.id   0cc9e5e8ba05f7884f32b2678c572c2b
#
_cell.length_a   1.000
_cell.length_b   1.000
_cell.length_c   1.000
_cell.angle_alpha   90.00
_cell.angle_beta   90.00
_cell.angle_gamma   90.00
#
_symmetry.space_group_name_H-M   'P 1'
#
loop_
_entity.id
_entity.type
_entity.pdbx_description
1 polymer ?
#
loop_
_entity_poly.entity_id
_entity_poly.type
_entity_poly.pdbx_seq_one_letter_code
_entity_poly.pdbx_strand_id
1 'polypeptide(L)'
;HSEARILHSKDRTGAEIEGALEAATSGEGMTGLVIKEDWMAIDIIQKRHEDPLSGICGIWCLKPDGVVETIRGSAVILATGGCGMLYNSTTNPTIATGDGVAMASRCGADIRDMEFIQFHPTALEGQERPFLITEAMRGHGAVLMTVEDHIRWRKEGGLASDYSYMKKYSPMGSLGTRDVVARATDAELKMSGESHVLLVTEHLDEDSLRDSFPTICKRLDEQGLSLGPDPIPVRPAAHYLVGGISVDRFGRGLKDGEVIPGLYAIGETACT
;
A
#
# COMPACT_ATOMS: atom_id res chain seq x y z
N HIS A 1 -10.73 3.26 16.91
CA HIS A 1 -12.13 3.44 16.46
C HIS A 1 -13.05 3.28 17.65
N SER A 2 -14.15 4.05 17.68
CA SER A 2 -15.16 4.00 18.75
C SER A 2 -16.04 2.76 18.68
N GLU A 3 -16.11 2.10 17.53
CA GLU A 3 -16.92 0.91 17.26
C GLU A 3 -16.17 -0.09 16.39
N ALA A 4 -16.45 -1.38 16.61
CA ALA A 4 -15.92 -2.46 15.78
C ALA A 4 -16.66 -2.50 14.43
N ARG A 5 -16.10 -1.88 13.40
CA ARG A 5 -16.69 -1.77 12.05
C ARG A 5 -15.76 -2.23 10.92
N ILE A 6 -14.56 -2.70 11.27
CA ILE A 6 -13.58 -3.17 10.30
C ILE A 6 -13.63 -4.69 10.30
N LEU A 7 -13.94 -5.28 9.14
CA LEU A 7 -13.81 -6.71 8.94
C LEU A 7 -12.33 -7.07 8.87
N HIS A 8 -11.94 -8.14 9.54
CA HIS A 8 -10.56 -8.61 9.53
C HIS A 8 -10.50 -10.14 9.64
N SER A 9 -9.44 -10.71 9.09
CA SER A 9 -9.07 -12.11 9.25
C SER A 9 -7.64 -12.15 9.82
N LYS A 10 -7.53 -12.06 11.17
CA LYS A 10 -6.25 -11.90 11.88
C LYS A 10 -5.38 -10.82 11.19
N ASP A 11 -4.17 -11.16 10.74
CA ASP A 11 -3.24 -10.30 10.00
C ASP A 11 -3.20 -10.58 8.47
N ARG A 12 -4.23 -11.29 7.93
CA ARG A 12 -4.31 -11.73 6.52
C ARG A 12 -5.52 -11.22 5.75
N THR A 13 -6.17 -10.18 6.22
CA THR A 13 -7.45 -9.70 5.66
C THR A 13 -7.40 -9.47 4.14
N GLY A 14 -6.32 -8.86 3.62
CA GLY A 14 -6.16 -8.63 2.18
C GLY A 14 -6.13 -9.94 1.39
N ALA A 15 -5.34 -10.90 1.82
CA ALA A 15 -5.23 -12.21 1.15
C ALA A 15 -6.55 -13.01 1.16
N GLU A 16 -7.33 -12.92 2.25
CA GLU A 16 -8.65 -13.56 2.33
C GLU A 16 -9.67 -12.92 1.37
N ILE A 17 -9.65 -11.59 1.26
CA ILE A 17 -10.54 -10.88 0.32
C ILE A 17 -10.16 -11.23 -1.12
N GLU A 18 -8.86 -11.18 -1.45
CA GLU A 18 -8.35 -11.50 -2.78
C GLU A 18 -8.70 -12.95 -3.17
N GLY A 19 -8.41 -13.92 -2.31
CA GLY A 19 -8.74 -15.32 -2.55
C GLY A 19 -10.24 -15.57 -2.74
N ALA A 20 -11.10 -14.87 -2.00
CA ALA A 20 -12.55 -14.97 -2.17
C ALA A 20 -13.01 -14.40 -3.52
N LEU A 21 -12.44 -13.28 -3.96
CA LEU A 21 -12.74 -12.68 -5.26
C LEU A 21 -12.21 -13.54 -6.41
N GLU A 22 -11.00 -14.08 -6.31
CA GLU A 22 -10.43 -15.01 -7.27
C GLU A 22 -11.29 -16.27 -7.41
N ALA A 23 -11.68 -16.88 -6.31
CA ALA A 23 -12.59 -18.03 -6.32
C ALA A 23 -13.94 -17.70 -6.97
N ALA A 24 -14.48 -16.51 -6.72
CA ALA A 24 -15.74 -16.07 -7.32
C ALA A 24 -15.61 -15.84 -8.83
N THR A 25 -14.47 -15.35 -9.31
CA THR A 25 -14.23 -15.08 -10.74
C THR A 25 -13.87 -16.35 -11.52
N SER A 26 -13.32 -17.38 -10.86
CA SER A 26 -12.94 -18.68 -11.45
C SER A 26 -14.08 -19.71 -11.43
N GLY A 27 -15.20 -19.40 -10.76
CA GLY A 27 -16.34 -20.32 -10.60
C GLY A 27 -17.21 -20.50 -11.86
N GLU A 28 -17.83 -21.67 -11.99
CA GLU A 28 -18.69 -22.04 -13.13
C GLU A 28 -19.90 -21.10 -13.38
N GLY A 29 -20.18 -20.16 -12.48
CA GLY A 29 -21.32 -19.22 -12.58
C GLY A 29 -21.04 -17.91 -13.32
N MET A 30 -19.78 -17.57 -13.61
CA MET A 30 -19.39 -16.31 -14.24
C MET A 30 -19.35 -16.43 -15.78
N THR A 31 -20.51 -16.40 -16.43
CA THR A 31 -20.60 -16.38 -17.88
C THR A 31 -20.27 -14.98 -18.42
N GLY A 32 -19.38 -14.92 -19.44
CA GLY A 32 -19.03 -13.67 -20.14
C GLY A 32 -17.81 -12.94 -19.57
N LEU A 33 -17.19 -13.41 -18.49
CA LEU A 33 -15.90 -12.93 -18.02
C LEU A 33 -14.76 -13.64 -18.76
N VAL A 34 -13.81 -12.85 -19.29
CA VAL A 34 -12.55 -13.36 -19.86
C VAL A 34 -11.39 -12.74 -19.11
N ILE A 35 -10.59 -13.56 -18.43
CA ILE A 35 -9.37 -13.16 -17.74
C ILE A 35 -8.19 -13.42 -18.67
N LYS A 36 -7.34 -12.42 -18.88
CA LYS A 36 -6.12 -12.50 -19.68
C LYS A 36 -4.92 -12.22 -18.78
N GLU A 37 -4.28 -13.29 -18.36
CA GLU A 37 -3.09 -13.23 -17.49
C GLU A 37 -1.84 -12.93 -18.33
N ASP A 38 -0.85 -12.30 -17.70
CA ASP A 38 0.44 -11.91 -18.31
C ASP A 38 0.32 -10.96 -19.51
N TRP A 39 -0.80 -10.27 -19.64
CA TRP A 39 -0.99 -9.22 -20.65
C TRP A 39 -0.67 -7.85 -20.06
N MET A 40 0.09 -7.06 -20.81
CA MET A 40 0.40 -5.68 -20.41
C MET A 40 -0.47 -4.69 -21.18
N ALA A 41 -1.27 -3.89 -20.50
CA ALA A 41 -1.94 -2.75 -21.10
C ALA A 41 -0.91 -1.69 -21.49
N ILE A 42 -0.94 -1.23 -22.74
CA ILE A 42 0.03 -0.26 -23.29
C ILE A 42 -0.55 1.14 -23.29
N ASP A 43 -1.74 1.29 -23.91
CA ASP A 43 -2.37 2.60 -24.03
C ASP A 43 -3.88 2.51 -24.31
N ILE A 44 -4.58 3.61 -24.03
CA ILE A 44 -6.03 3.76 -24.22
C ILE A 44 -6.31 4.28 -25.63
N ILE A 45 -7.35 3.75 -26.26
CA ILE A 45 -7.75 4.13 -27.62
C ILE A 45 -8.91 5.10 -27.55
N GLN A 46 -8.68 6.32 -28.01
CA GLN A 46 -9.71 7.36 -28.17
C GLN A 46 -10.49 7.13 -29.48
N LYS A 47 -11.76 7.55 -29.52
CA LYS A 47 -12.57 7.52 -30.76
C LYS A 47 -12.03 8.47 -31.84
N ARG A 48 -11.50 9.64 -31.39
CA ARG A 48 -10.74 10.56 -32.24
C ARG A 48 -9.40 10.82 -31.56
N HIS A 49 -8.33 10.76 -32.35
CA HIS A 49 -6.97 11.00 -31.84
C HIS A 49 -6.85 12.42 -31.24
N GLU A 50 -6.21 12.53 -30.09
CA GLU A 50 -6.01 13.79 -29.33
C GLU A 50 -7.31 14.51 -28.92
N ASP A 51 -8.44 13.81 -28.92
CA ASP A 51 -9.72 14.33 -28.46
C ASP A 51 -10.33 13.38 -27.39
N PRO A 52 -9.92 13.51 -26.12
CA PRO A 52 -10.42 12.67 -25.04
C PRO A 52 -11.93 12.77 -24.85
N LEU A 53 -12.52 13.94 -25.10
CA LEU A 53 -13.97 14.13 -24.97
C LEU A 53 -14.78 13.46 -26.05
N SER A 54 -14.16 13.02 -27.17
CA SER A 54 -14.80 12.14 -28.14
C SER A 54 -15.14 10.77 -27.58
N GLY A 55 -14.49 10.39 -26.46
CA GLY A 55 -14.69 9.15 -25.74
C GLY A 55 -13.69 8.04 -26.09
N ILE A 56 -13.74 6.98 -25.28
CA ILE A 56 -12.86 5.81 -25.36
C ILE A 56 -13.54 4.70 -26.15
N CYS A 57 -12.76 3.90 -26.90
CA CYS A 57 -13.26 2.77 -27.67
C CYS A 57 -12.45 1.48 -27.50
N GLY A 58 -11.46 1.46 -26.63
CA GLY A 58 -10.65 0.26 -26.35
C GLY A 58 -9.30 0.55 -25.74
N ILE A 59 -8.45 -0.47 -25.79
CA ILE A 59 -7.10 -0.47 -25.24
C ILE A 59 -6.17 -1.30 -26.12
N TRP A 60 -4.91 -0.93 -26.21
CA TRP A 60 -3.85 -1.78 -26.76
C TRP A 60 -3.19 -2.58 -25.65
N CYS A 61 -3.01 -3.87 -25.87
CA CYS A 61 -2.36 -4.77 -24.95
C CYS A 61 -1.21 -5.50 -25.63
N LEU A 62 -0.08 -5.63 -24.94
CA LEU A 62 1.02 -6.50 -25.30
C LEU A 62 0.77 -7.89 -24.72
N LYS A 63 0.78 -8.91 -25.57
CA LYS A 63 0.65 -10.31 -25.17
C LYS A 63 1.99 -10.91 -24.75
N PRO A 64 1.98 -12.05 -24.06
CA PRO A 64 3.21 -12.76 -23.69
C PRO A 64 4.09 -13.17 -24.88
N ASP A 65 3.50 -13.35 -26.06
CA ASP A 65 4.21 -13.67 -27.31
C ASP A 65 4.85 -12.44 -28.00
N GLY A 66 4.74 -11.24 -27.39
CA GLY A 66 5.26 -9.99 -27.93
C GLY A 66 4.37 -9.32 -28.97
N VAL A 67 3.20 -9.87 -29.29
CA VAL A 67 2.26 -9.28 -30.24
C VAL A 67 1.34 -8.27 -29.56
N VAL A 68 1.19 -7.10 -30.17
CA VAL A 68 0.22 -6.09 -29.71
C VAL A 68 -1.16 -6.43 -30.26
N GLU A 69 -2.13 -6.53 -29.34
CA GLU A 69 -3.54 -6.76 -29.67
C GLU A 69 -4.40 -5.56 -29.32
N THR A 70 -5.39 -5.27 -30.16
CA THR A 70 -6.40 -4.24 -29.90
C THR A 70 -7.64 -4.88 -29.29
N ILE A 71 -7.94 -4.52 -28.04
CA ILE A 71 -9.19 -4.91 -27.39
C ILE A 71 -10.17 -3.74 -27.50
N ARG A 72 -11.25 -3.92 -28.25
CA ARG A 72 -12.32 -2.93 -28.38
C ARG A 72 -13.35 -3.10 -27.27
N GLY A 73 -13.83 -1.96 -26.74
CA GLY A 73 -14.83 -1.94 -25.68
C GLY A 73 -15.59 -0.61 -25.67
N SER A 74 -16.78 -0.62 -25.12
CA SER A 74 -17.58 0.60 -24.88
C SER A 74 -17.07 1.42 -23.70
N ALA A 75 -16.28 0.80 -22.82
CA ALA A 75 -15.65 1.42 -21.67
C ALA A 75 -14.33 0.72 -21.32
N VAL A 76 -13.41 1.47 -20.73
CA VAL A 76 -12.17 1.02 -20.10
C VAL A 76 -12.21 1.44 -18.64
N ILE A 77 -12.02 0.48 -17.74
CA ILE A 77 -11.95 0.72 -16.28
C ILE A 77 -10.51 0.47 -15.87
N LEU A 78 -9.84 1.51 -15.38
CA LEU A 78 -8.50 1.41 -14.86
C LEU A 78 -8.56 1.09 -13.35
N ALA A 79 -8.03 -0.08 -12.99
CA ALA A 79 -7.92 -0.56 -11.60
C ALA A 79 -6.48 -1.05 -11.35
N THR A 80 -5.50 -0.27 -11.79
CA THR A 80 -4.09 -0.67 -11.94
C THR A 80 -3.25 -0.44 -10.68
N GLY A 81 -3.88 -0.02 -9.57
CA GLY A 81 -3.15 0.33 -8.36
C GLY A 81 -2.32 1.60 -8.49
N GLY A 82 -1.37 1.77 -7.60
CA GLY A 82 -0.54 2.97 -7.51
C GLY A 82 0.80 2.86 -8.22
N CYS A 83 1.76 3.65 -7.73
CA CYS A 83 3.09 3.80 -8.33
C CYS A 83 4.24 3.64 -7.31
N GLY A 84 4.06 2.80 -6.28
CA GLY A 84 5.05 2.66 -5.19
C GLY A 84 6.43 2.23 -5.66
N MET A 85 6.54 1.54 -6.81
CA MET A 85 7.82 1.11 -7.39
C MET A 85 8.70 2.27 -7.91
N LEU A 86 8.22 3.50 -7.90
CA LEU A 86 9.05 4.70 -8.10
C LEU A 86 9.96 5.00 -6.90
N TYR A 87 9.73 4.37 -5.76
CA TYR A 87 10.48 4.57 -4.51
C TYR A 87 11.40 3.38 -4.24
N ASN A 88 12.61 3.66 -3.77
CA ASN A 88 13.60 2.63 -3.41
C ASN A 88 13.14 1.72 -2.26
N SER A 89 12.29 2.24 -1.37
CA SER A 89 11.69 1.47 -0.28
C SER A 89 10.18 1.55 -0.40
N THR A 90 9.56 0.41 -0.74
CA THR A 90 8.10 0.31 -0.91
C THR A 90 7.60 -1.05 -0.47
N THR A 91 6.37 -1.07 0.08
CA THR A 91 5.65 -2.31 0.40
C THR A 91 4.82 -2.82 -0.78
N ASN A 92 4.81 -2.10 -1.90
CA ASN A 92 4.01 -2.45 -3.06
C ASN A 92 4.63 -3.59 -3.89
N PRO A 93 3.81 -4.33 -4.66
CA PRO A 93 4.31 -5.32 -5.60
C PRO A 93 5.05 -4.66 -6.78
N THR A 94 5.91 -5.44 -7.46
CA THR A 94 6.73 -4.96 -8.60
C THR A 94 5.92 -4.40 -9.76
N ILE A 95 4.64 -4.74 -9.86
CA ILE A 95 3.72 -4.24 -10.89
C ILE A 95 3.12 -2.86 -10.55
N ALA A 96 3.38 -2.31 -9.35
CA ALA A 96 2.88 -0.99 -8.97
C ALA A 96 3.75 0.14 -9.56
N THR A 97 3.76 0.24 -10.88
CA THR A 97 4.62 1.12 -11.69
C THR A 97 3.92 2.40 -12.16
N GLY A 98 2.60 2.55 -11.88
CA GLY A 98 1.82 3.73 -12.26
C GLY A 98 1.33 3.73 -13.71
N ASP A 99 1.34 2.59 -14.38
CA ASP A 99 1.03 2.49 -15.81
C ASP A 99 -0.36 3.01 -16.17
N GLY A 100 -1.38 2.72 -15.33
CA GLY A 100 -2.73 3.22 -15.57
C GLY A 100 -2.85 4.74 -15.49
N VAL A 101 -2.17 5.34 -14.52
CA VAL A 101 -2.09 6.82 -14.40
C VAL A 101 -1.38 7.40 -15.63
N ALA A 102 -0.28 6.79 -16.06
CA ALA A 102 0.47 7.21 -17.23
C ALA A 102 -0.37 7.10 -18.52
N MET A 103 -1.10 5.99 -18.71
CA MET A 103 -2.02 5.81 -19.86
C MET A 103 -3.14 6.85 -19.86
N ALA A 104 -3.74 7.12 -18.70
CA ALA A 104 -4.78 8.13 -18.57
C ALA A 104 -4.25 9.55 -18.87
N SER A 105 -3.04 9.86 -18.38
CA SER A 105 -2.36 11.12 -18.68
C SER A 105 -2.12 11.31 -20.19
N ARG A 106 -1.59 10.28 -20.87
CA ARG A 106 -1.40 10.32 -22.34
C ARG A 106 -2.73 10.42 -23.10
N CYS A 107 -3.79 9.84 -22.53
CA CYS A 107 -5.15 9.98 -23.06
C CYS A 107 -5.74 11.37 -22.82
N GLY A 108 -5.08 12.25 -22.06
CA GLY A 108 -5.52 13.61 -21.77
C GLY A 108 -6.45 13.73 -20.56
N ALA A 109 -6.58 12.71 -19.72
CA ALA A 109 -7.31 12.81 -18.48
C ALA A 109 -6.56 13.69 -17.46
N ASP A 110 -7.30 14.36 -16.58
CA ASP A 110 -6.74 15.14 -15.50
C ASP A 110 -6.12 14.20 -14.45
N ILE A 111 -4.87 14.48 -14.08
CA ILE A 111 -4.15 13.78 -13.00
C ILE A 111 -3.96 14.76 -11.87
N ARG A 112 -4.22 14.32 -10.62
CA ARG A 112 -4.17 15.19 -9.43
C ARG A 112 -3.40 14.54 -8.30
N ASP A 113 -2.86 15.40 -7.44
CA ASP A 113 -2.34 15.06 -6.11
C ASP A 113 -1.25 13.96 -6.11
N MET A 114 -0.47 13.85 -7.19
CA MET A 114 0.57 12.83 -7.36
C MET A 114 1.71 12.94 -6.34
N GLU A 115 1.89 14.11 -5.73
CA GLU A 115 2.85 14.35 -4.65
C GLU A 115 2.44 13.72 -3.32
N PHE A 116 1.17 13.34 -3.16
CA PHE A 116 0.67 12.74 -1.91
C PHE A 116 0.84 11.22 -1.94
N ILE A 117 1.99 10.77 -1.46
CA ILE A 117 2.28 9.36 -1.20
C ILE A 117 2.21 9.09 0.30
N GLN A 118 1.38 8.15 0.72
CA GLN A 118 1.37 7.68 2.09
C GLN A 118 2.55 6.73 2.31
N PHE A 119 3.38 7.05 3.30
CA PHE A 119 4.42 6.15 3.79
C PHE A 119 3.88 5.34 4.97
N HIS A 120 4.03 4.01 4.90
CA HIS A 120 3.77 3.17 6.06
C HIS A 120 4.97 3.19 6.99
N PRO A 121 4.80 3.49 8.30
CA PRO A 121 5.94 3.73 9.20
C PRO A 121 6.71 2.48 9.59
N THR A 122 6.12 1.29 9.47
CA THR A 122 6.64 0.04 10.01
C THR A 122 6.78 -1.03 8.92
N ALA A 123 7.66 -0.79 7.94
CA ALA A 123 8.13 -1.80 7.00
C ALA A 123 9.41 -2.46 7.54
N LEU A 124 9.49 -3.79 7.48
CA LEU A 124 10.63 -4.57 7.97
C LEU A 124 11.89 -4.22 7.17
N GLU A 125 12.95 -3.84 7.87
CA GLU A 125 14.24 -3.46 7.27
C GLU A 125 15.03 -4.71 6.79
N GLY A 126 15.96 -4.48 5.85
CA GLY A 126 16.91 -5.50 5.41
C GLY A 126 16.38 -6.46 4.33
N GLN A 127 15.25 -6.14 3.70
CA GLN A 127 14.67 -6.93 2.61
C GLN A 127 14.65 -6.16 1.31
N GLU A 128 14.85 -6.85 0.18
CA GLU A 128 14.67 -6.30 -1.16
C GLU A 128 13.23 -5.77 -1.35
N ARG A 129 12.26 -6.50 -0.78
CA ARG A 129 10.87 -6.06 -0.65
C ARG A 129 10.51 -5.97 0.83
N PRO A 130 10.41 -4.76 1.37
CA PRO A 130 10.02 -4.55 2.76
C PRO A 130 8.66 -5.18 3.06
N PHE A 131 8.63 -6.10 4.03
CA PHE A 131 7.38 -6.68 4.51
C PHE A 131 6.68 -5.70 5.44
N LEU A 132 5.37 -5.51 5.24
CA LEU A 132 4.57 -4.61 6.06
C LEU A 132 4.29 -5.23 7.44
N ILE A 133 4.75 -4.59 8.50
CA ILE A 133 4.29 -4.88 9.85
C ILE A 133 3.03 -4.06 10.11
N THR A 134 1.90 -4.74 10.26
CA THR A 134 0.58 -4.09 10.36
C THR A 134 0.50 -3.05 11.48
N GLU A 135 -0.27 -2.00 11.26
CA GLU A 135 -0.58 -0.97 12.27
C GLU A 135 -1.23 -1.56 13.53
N ALA A 136 -1.97 -2.67 13.38
CA ALA A 136 -2.58 -3.38 14.50
C ALA A 136 -1.55 -3.81 15.57
N MET A 137 -0.28 -4.04 15.19
CA MET A 137 0.80 -4.34 16.13
C MET A 137 1.01 -3.18 17.12
N ARG A 138 1.01 -1.92 16.64
CA ARG A 138 1.07 -0.73 17.50
C ARG A 138 -0.18 -0.59 18.36
N GLY A 139 -1.36 -0.92 17.78
CA GLY A 139 -2.63 -1.00 18.53
C GLY A 139 -2.62 -2.08 19.61
N HIS A 140 -1.87 -3.17 19.42
CA HIS A 140 -1.68 -4.24 20.41
C HIS A 140 -0.70 -3.88 21.53
N GLY A 141 -0.01 -2.75 21.40
CA GLY A 141 0.89 -2.21 22.42
C GLY A 141 2.36 -2.14 22.02
N ALA A 142 2.73 -2.50 20.80
CA ALA A 142 4.11 -2.37 20.34
C ALA A 142 4.57 -0.90 20.34
N VAL A 143 5.81 -0.68 20.75
CA VAL A 143 6.39 0.65 20.98
C VAL A 143 7.54 0.91 20.01
N LEU A 144 7.56 2.09 19.40
CA LEU A 144 8.67 2.54 18.56
C LEU A 144 9.76 3.20 19.40
N MET A 145 10.99 2.70 19.27
CA MET A 145 12.19 3.22 19.94
C MET A 145 13.34 3.40 18.95
N THR A 146 14.24 4.33 19.22
CA THR A 146 15.58 4.31 18.62
C THR A 146 16.38 3.14 19.16
N VAL A 147 17.48 2.77 18.49
CA VAL A 147 18.39 1.72 19.00
C VAL A 147 18.95 2.12 20.38
N GLU A 148 19.31 3.40 20.56
CA GLU A 148 19.82 3.94 21.82
C GLU A 148 18.77 3.88 22.94
N ASP A 149 17.52 4.28 22.66
CA ASP A 149 16.43 4.25 23.64
C ASP A 149 16.09 2.81 24.06
N HIS A 150 16.14 1.85 23.13
CA HIS A 150 15.93 0.43 23.44
C HIS A 150 17.03 -0.11 24.37
N ILE A 151 18.30 0.19 24.09
CA ILE A 151 19.42 -0.20 24.94
C ILE A 151 19.25 0.39 26.35
N ARG A 152 18.85 1.66 26.43
CA ARG A 152 18.58 2.35 27.70
C ARG A 152 17.42 1.69 28.45
N TRP A 153 16.32 1.41 27.79
CA TRP A 153 15.18 0.71 28.38
C TRP A 153 15.55 -0.67 28.94
N ARG A 154 16.30 -1.46 28.17
CA ARG A 154 16.78 -2.79 28.60
C ARG A 154 17.65 -2.72 29.84
N LYS A 155 18.40 -1.64 30.03
CA LYS A 155 19.28 -1.42 31.18
C LYS A 155 18.54 -0.87 32.39
N GLU A 156 17.66 0.08 32.21
CA GLU A 156 17.00 0.82 33.28
C GLU A 156 15.66 0.20 33.70
N GLY A 157 15.00 -0.49 32.81
CA GLY A 157 13.66 -1.03 33.04
C GLY A 157 12.58 0.03 33.00
N GLY A 158 11.39 -0.32 33.47
CA GLY A 158 10.23 0.57 33.49
C GLY A 158 9.28 0.36 32.30
N LEU A 159 8.37 1.31 32.09
CA LEU A 159 7.38 1.21 31.03
C LEU A 159 8.05 1.46 29.67
N ALA A 160 7.92 0.51 28.75
CA ALA A 160 8.47 0.62 27.39
C ALA A 160 8.04 1.92 26.68
N SER A 161 6.78 2.33 26.87
CA SER A 161 6.25 3.57 26.29
C SER A 161 7.01 4.83 26.74
N ASP A 162 7.71 4.82 27.89
CA ASP A 162 8.44 5.98 28.38
C ASP A 162 9.72 6.26 27.58
N TYR A 163 10.20 5.25 26.88
CA TYR A 163 11.40 5.32 26.03
C TYR A 163 11.06 5.54 24.55
N SER A 164 9.79 5.69 24.20
CA SER A 164 9.39 5.97 22.82
C SER A 164 9.75 7.39 22.41
N TYR A 165 10.51 7.52 21.31
CA TYR A 165 10.77 8.83 20.71
C TYR A 165 9.48 9.51 20.25
N MET A 166 8.43 8.74 19.95
CA MET A 166 7.16 9.26 19.49
C MET A 166 6.49 10.26 20.44
N LYS A 167 6.82 10.23 21.73
CA LYS A 167 6.34 11.23 22.71
C LYS A 167 6.76 12.66 22.39
N LYS A 168 7.86 12.85 21.65
CA LYS A 168 8.33 14.17 21.18
C LYS A 168 7.42 14.73 20.07
N TYR A 169 6.70 13.87 19.34
CA TYR A 169 5.99 14.20 18.12
C TYR A 169 4.47 14.09 18.20
N SER A 170 3.97 13.25 19.11
CA SER A 170 2.53 13.01 19.28
C SER A 170 2.17 12.68 20.71
N PRO A 171 1.11 13.30 21.26
CA PRO A 171 0.58 12.94 22.57
C PRO A 171 0.05 11.49 22.62
N MET A 172 -0.27 10.90 21.47
CA MET A 172 -0.69 9.49 21.33
C MET A 172 0.51 8.53 21.26
N GLY A 173 1.75 9.01 21.31
CA GLY A 173 2.95 8.18 21.22
C GLY A 173 2.93 7.33 19.93
N SER A 174 3.25 6.05 20.06
CA SER A 174 3.28 5.09 18.93
C SER A 174 1.92 4.84 18.27
N LEU A 175 0.81 5.30 18.85
CA LEU A 175 -0.54 5.25 18.28
C LEU A 175 -0.88 6.46 17.40
N GLY A 176 0.07 7.36 17.15
CA GLY A 176 -0.08 8.46 16.22
C GLY A 176 -0.47 7.98 14.80
N THR A 177 -1.05 8.88 14.00
CA THR A 177 -1.41 8.59 12.60
C THR A 177 -0.18 8.25 11.76
N ARG A 178 -0.35 7.49 10.67
CA ARG A 178 0.77 6.99 9.84
C ARG A 178 1.69 8.09 9.37
N ASP A 179 1.15 9.22 8.95
CA ASP A 179 1.91 10.38 8.46
C ASP A 179 2.76 11.01 9.57
N VAL A 180 2.22 11.16 10.78
CA VAL A 180 2.96 11.66 11.95
C VAL A 180 4.07 10.69 12.33
N VAL A 181 3.77 9.39 12.42
CA VAL A 181 4.76 8.38 12.78
C VAL A 181 5.86 8.26 11.72
N ALA A 182 5.51 8.25 10.44
CA ALA A 182 6.50 8.15 9.36
C ALA A 182 7.45 9.35 9.34
N ARG A 183 6.93 10.58 9.49
CA ARG A 183 7.76 11.80 9.56
C ARG A 183 8.63 11.84 10.82
N ALA A 184 8.09 11.41 11.96
CA ALA A 184 8.85 11.32 13.21
C ALA A 184 10.00 10.32 13.09
N THR A 185 9.72 9.14 12.52
CA THR A 185 10.74 8.12 12.27
C THR A 185 11.82 8.62 11.32
N ASP A 186 11.45 9.26 10.22
CA ASP A 186 12.40 9.85 9.27
C ASP A 186 13.30 10.91 9.93
N ALA A 187 12.72 11.73 10.81
CA ALA A 187 13.49 12.73 11.57
C ALA A 187 14.50 12.06 12.53
N GLU A 188 14.10 11.04 13.27
CA GLU A 188 15.00 10.31 14.18
C GLU A 188 16.13 9.59 13.41
N LEU A 189 15.82 8.96 12.27
CA LEU A 189 16.81 8.32 11.40
C LEU A 189 17.83 9.32 10.86
N LYS A 190 17.39 10.51 10.44
CA LYS A 190 18.30 11.59 9.98
C LYS A 190 19.17 12.14 11.09
N MET A 191 18.65 12.20 12.32
CA MET A 191 19.43 12.69 13.48
C MET A 191 20.45 11.68 13.97
N SER A 192 20.07 10.39 14.02
CA SER A 192 20.94 9.32 14.51
C SER A 192 21.94 8.81 13.47
N GLY A 193 21.64 8.93 12.17
CA GLY A 193 22.37 8.29 11.09
C GLY A 193 22.12 6.79 10.95
N GLU A 194 21.16 6.25 11.71
CA GLU A 194 20.78 4.83 11.67
C GLU A 194 19.91 4.52 10.43
N SER A 195 19.91 3.27 9.97
CA SER A 195 19.10 2.81 8.83
C SER A 195 17.65 2.48 9.22
N HIS A 196 17.40 2.19 10.51
CA HIS A 196 16.11 1.74 11.02
C HIS A 196 15.89 2.19 12.48
N VAL A 197 14.64 2.13 12.91
CA VAL A 197 14.22 2.16 14.31
C VAL A 197 13.71 0.78 14.72
N LEU A 198 13.42 0.59 15.99
CA LEU A 198 12.94 -0.67 16.54
C LEU A 198 11.46 -0.59 16.90
N LEU A 199 10.68 -1.56 16.42
CA LEU A 199 9.34 -1.85 16.93
C LEU A 199 9.48 -2.90 18.02
N VAL A 200 9.31 -2.48 19.27
CA VAL A 200 9.56 -3.28 20.47
C VAL A 200 8.28 -3.93 20.95
N THR A 201 8.32 -5.25 21.12
CA THR A 201 7.21 -6.08 21.60
C THR A 201 7.57 -6.92 22.82
N GLU A 202 8.82 -6.85 23.31
CA GLU A 202 9.40 -7.66 24.40
C GLU A 202 8.66 -7.55 25.75
N HIS A 203 7.86 -6.50 25.93
CA HIS A 203 7.03 -6.25 27.12
C HIS A 203 5.61 -6.80 27.01
N LEU A 204 5.27 -7.41 25.85
CA LEU A 204 3.95 -7.96 25.56
C LEU A 204 3.94 -9.48 25.76
N ASP A 205 2.74 -10.03 25.91
CA ASP A 205 2.55 -11.47 26.01
C ASP A 205 2.79 -12.17 24.66
N GLU A 206 3.75 -13.07 24.62
CA GLU A 206 4.18 -13.74 23.38
C GLU A 206 3.09 -14.62 22.78
N ASP A 207 2.32 -15.34 23.59
CA ASP A 207 1.25 -16.21 23.11
C ASP A 207 0.13 -15.40 22.46
N SER A 208 -0.22 -14.26 23.07
CA SER A 208 -1.19 -13.31 22.52
C SER A 208 -0.72 -12.72 21.19
N LEU A 209 0.56 -12.38 21.06
CA LEU A 209 1.16 -11.88 19.82
C LEU A 209 1.10 -12.94 18.71
N ARG A 210 1.49 -14.18 19.02
CA ARG A 210 1.48 -15.30 18.06
C ARG A 210 0.08 -15.64 17.57
N ASP A 211 -0.91 -15.61 18.46
CA ASP A 211 -2.32 -15.85 18.06
C ASP A 211 -2.87 -14.71 17.20
N SER A 212 -2.54 -13.47 17.51
CA SER A 212 -3.05 -12.29 16.80
C SER A 212 -2.35 -12.06 15.45
N PHE A 213 -1.06 -12.39 15.33
CA PHE A 213 -0.20 -12.05 14.19
C PHE A 213 0.58 -13.24 13.62
N PRO A 214 -0.09 -14.35 13.25
CA PRO A 214 0.57 -15.59 12.81
C PRO A 214 1.41 -15.41 11.53
N THR A 215 0.99 -14.54 10.61
CA THR A 215 1.73 -14.27 9.37
C THR A 215 3.01 -13.49 9.65
N ILE A 216 2.93 -12.49 10.54
CA ILE A 216 4.11 -11.71 10.96
C ILE A 216 5.10 -12.61 11.69
N CYS A 217 4.64 -13.47 12.63
CA CYS A 217 5.50 -14.46 13.29
C CYS A 217 6.27 -15.30 12.27
N LYS A 218 5.54 -15.95 11.35
CA LYS A 218 6.17 -16.76 10.31
C LYS A 218 7.21 -15.98 9.50
N ARG A 219 6.89 -14.73 9.13
CA ARG A 219 7.77 -13.91 8.31
C ARG A 219 9.03 -13.47 9.06
N LEU A 220 8.92 -13.20 10.36
CA LEU A 220 10.06 -12.89 11.22
C LEU A 220 10.92 -14.14 11.45
N ASP A 221 10.32 -15.30 11.72
CA ASP A 221 11.03 -16.57 11.88
C ASP A 221 11.88 -16.91 10.64
N GLU A 222 11.38 -16.63 9.43
CA GLU A 222 12.13 -16.77 8.16
C GLU A 222 13.37 -15.87 8.10
N GLN A 223 13.42 -14.80 8.91
CA GLN A 223 14.54 -13.86 9.01
C GLN A 223 15.41 -14.10 10.26
N GLY A 224 15.11 -15.14 11.02
CA GLY A 224 15.81 -15.43 12.27
C GLY A 224 15.45 -14.48 13.43
N LEU A 225 14.32 -13.82 13.36
CA LEU A 225 13.75 -12.98 14.40
C LEU A 225 12.53 -13.65 15.03
N SER A 226 12.33 -13.48 16.31
CA SER A 226 11.16 -13.98 17.02
C SER A 226 10.29 -12.85 17.54
N LEU A 227 9.00 -12.86 17.14
CA LEU A 227 8.04 -11.88 17.65
C LEU A 227 7.85 -12.07 19.17
N GLY A 228 7.95 -10.99 19.92
CA GLY A 228 8.01 -10.97 21.39
C GLY A 228 9.44 -10.80 21.86
N PRO A 229 10.31 -11.82 21.82
CA PRO A 229 11.67 -11.74 22.34
C PRO A 229 12.60 -10.75 21.64
N ASP A 230 12.47 -10.57 20.33
CA ASP A 230 13.38 -9.75 19.54
C ASP A 230 12.76 -8.40 19.15
N PRO A 231 13.52 -7.28 19.25
CA PRO A 231 13.09 -6.02 18.68
C PRO A 231 13.10 -6.09 17.14
N ILE A 232 12.03 -5.61 16.51
CA ILE A 232 11.84 -5.70 15.07
C ILE A 232 12.42 -4.45 14.40
N PRO A 233 13.43 -4.55 13.51
CA PRO A 233 13.96 -3.41 12.77
C PRO A 233 12.96 -2.95 11.72
N VAL A 234 12.52 -1.70 11.80
CA VAL A 234 11.53 -1.12 10.89
C VAL A 234 11.94 0.26 10.40
N ARG A 235 11.46 0.62 9.20
CA ARG A 235 11.61 1.96 8.63
C ARG A 235 10.38 2.35 7.82
N PRO A 236 10.17 3.65 7.52
CA PRO A 236 9.12 4.07 6.60
C PRO A 236 9.38 3.56 5.17
N ALA A 237 8.29 3.14 4.51
CA ALA A 237 8.30 2.76 3.10
C ALA A 237 7.07 3.32 2.37
N ALA A 238 7.22 3.65 1.09
CA ALA A 238 6.10 4.07 0.26
C ALA A 238 5.05 2.94 0.21
N HIS A 239 3.78 3.31 0.40
CA HIS A 239 2.72 2.32 0.62
C HIS A 239 1.49 2.54 -0.25
N TYR A 240 1.02 3.79 -0.39
CA TYR A 240 -0.23 4.10 -1.07
C TYR A 240 -0.16 5.43 -1.81
N LEU A 241 -0.57 5.43 -3.08
CA LEU A 241 -0.77 6.64 -3.86
C LEU A 241 -2.13 7.25 -3.50
N VAL A 242 -2.13 8.45 -2.93
CA VAL A 242 -3.36 9.19 -2.61
C VAL A 242 -3.92 9.90 -3.85
N GLY A 243 -3.03 10.42 -4.68
CA GLY A 243 -3.36 11.01 -5.96
C GLY A 243 -3.75 10.00 -7.03
N GLY A 244 -3.83 10.43 -8.27
CA GLY A 244 -4.16 9.59 -9.41
C GLY A 244 -5.03 10.28 -10.44
N ILE A 245 -5.84 9.50 -11.16
CA ILE A 245 -6.75 9.96 -12.19
C ILE A 245 -7.93 10.68 -11.53
N SER A 246 -8.15 11.93 -11.91
CA SER A 246 -9.30 12.71 -11.43
C SER A 246 -10.61 12.07 -11.91
N VAL A 247 -11.49 11.76 -10.99
CA VAL A 247 -12.78 11.13 -11.29
C VAL A 247 -13.94 11.87 -10.61
N ASP A 248 -15.14 11.66 -11.13
CA ASP A 248 -16.37 12.07 -10.46
C ASP A 248 -16.84 11.00 -9.45
N ARG A 249 -17.97 11.26 -8.78
CA ARG A 249 -18.57 10.33 -7.79
C ARG A 249 -18.98 8.96 -8.35
N PHE A 250 -18.94 8.78 -9.66
CA PHE A 250 -19.24 7.51 -10.35
C PHE A 250 -17.98 6.83 -10.90
N GLY A 251 -16.78 7.34 -10.57
CA GLY A 251 -15.51 6.81 -11.07
C GLY A 251 -15.22 7.14 -12.53
N ARG A 252 -15.96 8.10 -13.14
CA ARG A 252 -15.73 8.50 -14.53
C ARG A 252 -14.55 9.47 -14.61
N GLY A 253 -13.58 9.16 -15.48
CA GLY A 253 -12.41 10.01 -15.72
C GLY A 253 -12.78 11.39 -16.26
N LEU A 254 -12.08 12.41 -15.79
CA LEU A 254 -12.34 13.81 -16.09
C LEU A 254 -11.25 14.45 -16.98
N LYS A 255 -11.64 15.44 -17.78
CA LYS A 255 -10.80 16.38 -18.51
C LYS A 255 -11.35 17.79 -18.32
N ASP A 256 -10.60 18.68 -17.66
CA ASP A 256 -11.02 20.05 -17.36
C ASP A 256 -12.41 20.12 -16.68
N GLY A 257 -12.71 19.11 -15.84
CA GLY A 257 -14.00 18.96 -15.16
C GLY A 257 -15.12 18.31 -15.98
N GLU A 258 -14.91 18.02 -17.27
CA GLU A 258 -15.84 17.31 -18.12
C GLU A 258 -15.56 15.79 -18.13
N VAL A 259 -16.62 14.97 -18.22
CA VAL A 259 -16.50 13.52 -18.25
C VAL A 259 -15.93 13.03 -19.58
N ILE A 260 -14.89 12.21 -19.53
CA ILE A 260 -14.40 11.47 -20.69
C ILE A 260 -15.29 10.25 -20.92
N PRO A 261 -16.11 10.20 -21.99
CA PRO A 261 -17.03 9.09 -22.18
C PRO A 261 -16.32 7.74 -22.36
N GLY A 262 -16.67 6.76 -21.52
CA GLY A 262 -16.09 5.43 -21.56
C GLY A 262 -14.77 5.25 -20.78
N LEU A 263 -14.22 6.28 -20.14
CA LEU A 263 -13.09 6.16 -19.23
C LEU A 263 -13.56 6.12 -17.79
N TYR A 264 -13.08 5.11 -17.03
CA TYR A 264 -13.30 4.99 -15.60
C TYR A 264 -11.98 4.67 -14.90
N ALA A 265 -11.86 5.13 -13.66
CA ALA A 265 -10.78 4.72 -12.77
C ALA A 265 -11.33 4.44 -11.38
N ILE A 266 -10.83 3.38 -10.72
CA ILE A 266 -11.29 2.92 -9.42
C ILE A 266 -10.11 2.47 -8.54
N GLY A 267 -10.36 2.41 -7.23
CA GLY A 267 -9.32 2.03 -6.26
C GLY A 267 -8.19 3.04 -6.20
N GLU A 268 -6.98 2.56 -5.95
CA GLU A 268 -5.79 3.41 -5.76
C GLU A 268 -5.35 4.17 -7.03
N THR A 269 -5.80 3.75 -8.22
CA THR A 269 -5.52 4.46 -9.49
C THR A 269 -6.28 5.78 -9.58
N ALA A 270 -7.41 5.91 -8.88
CA ALA A 270 -8.28 7.07 -8.91
C ALA A 270 -7.97 8.04 -7.78
N CYS A 271 -7.98 9.34 -8.09
CA CYS A 271 -8.01 10.43 -7.11
C CYS A 271 -9.47 10.85 -6.88
N THR A 272 -9.99 10.56 -5.67
CA THR A 272 -11.40 10.81 -5.27
C THR A 272 -11.54 11.91 -4.23
#